data_50ed69d34a0246acf31852b3984d2561
#
_entry.id   50ed69d34a0246acf31852b3984d2561
#
_cell.length_a   1.000
_cell.length_b   1.000
_cell.length_c   1.000
_cell.angle_alpha   90.00
_cell.angle_beta   90.00
_cell.angle_gamma   90.00
#
_symmetry.space_group_name_H-M   'P 1'
#
loop_
_entity.id
_entity.type
_entity.pdbx_description
1 polymer ?
#
loop_
_entity_poly.entity_id
_entity_poly.type
_entity_poly.pdbx_seq_one_letter_code
_entity_poly.pdbx_strand_id
1 'polypeptide(L)'
;DVPVNEKIVSHIDGAIFQDEAYHILITSKGVNIEATTQRGLYWARQTMAQLKTDKKGKQLLPLCEITDWPAFRIRGYMHDIGRSYIPVDELKAEIAMLSRFKINTFHWHLTENQAWRLESKLYPQLNAPANMERSKGKYYTLAEARDLVEFCRQHHVLLIPEIDMPGHSAAFERTFGFGMQTAEGTRIMKDIIAEACDALDVPYLHIGTDEVQFTNPQFVPEMVAFVRSKGKKVISWNPGWKYKKGEIDMTQLWSYRGKAQPGIPAIDCRFHYANHYDNYADLVAL
;
A
#
# COMPACT_ATOMS: atom_id res chain seq x y z
N ASP A 1 -2.75 35.78 14.19
CA ASP A 1 -3.09 34.35 14.26
C ASP A 1 -4.60 34.24 14.42
N VAL A 2 -5.21 33.44 13.56
CA VAL A 2 -6.64 33.18 13.57
C VAL A 2 -6.86 31.90 14.38
N PRO A 3 -7.78 31.88 15.40
CA PRO A 3 -8.01 30.68 16.20
C PRO A 3 -8.55 29.54 15.33
N VAL A 4 -8.04 28.32 15.57
CA VAL A 4 -8.47 27.10 14.91
C VAL A 4 -9.09 26.17 15.95
N ASN A 5 -10.36 25.84 15.78
CA ASN A 5 -11.08 24.89 16.62
C ASN A 5 -11.28 23.59 15.82
N GLU A 6 -10.92 22.48 16.44
CA GLU A 6 -11.14 21.14 15.87
C GLU A 6 -12.08 20.32 16.78
N LYS A 7 -13.02 19.62 16.16
CA LYS A 7 -14.03 18.82 16.89
C LYS A 7 -14.31 17.51 16.17
N ILE A 8 -14.40 16.43 16.92
CA ILE A 8 -14.97 15.18 16.45
C ILE A 8 -16.48 15.20 16.63
N VAL A 9 -17.18 14.96 15.53
CA VAL A 9 -18.65 14.89 15.46
C VAL A 9 -19.08 13.48 15.05
N SER A 10 -20.35 13.16 15.29
CA SER A 10 -20.87 11.83 14.96
C SER A 10 -21.14 11.61 13.47
N HIS A 11 -21.34 12.71 12.73
CA HIS A 11 -21.76 12.66 11.34
C HIS A 11 -21.40 13.95 10.60
N ILE A 12 -21.06 13.82 9.31
CA ILE A 12 -20.94 14.93 8.35
C ILE A 12 -22.01 14.70 7.27
N ASP A 13 -22.91 15.67 7.13
CA ASP A 13 -24.03 15.59 6.21
C ASP A 13 -23.60 15.42 4.77
N GLY A 14 -24.26 14.50 4.07
CA GLY A 14 -23.98 14.20 2.65
C GLY A 14 -22.81 13.26 2.42
N ALA A 15 -21.95 13.02 3.40
CA ALA A 15 -20.77 12.17 3.22
C ALA A 15 -21.13 10.68 3.11
N ILE A 16 -20.64 10.03 2.06
CA ILE A 16 -20.81 8.58 1.82
C ILE A 16 -19.82 7.78 2.69
N PHE A 17 -18.58 8.24 2.79
CA PHE A 17 -17.54 7.61 3.60
C PHE A 17 -17.23 8.47 4.83
N GLN A 18 -17.95 8.21 5.90
CA GLN A 18 -17.88 8.99 7.13
C GLN A 18 -16.50 8.97 7.79
N ASP A 19 -15.78 7.86 7.73
CA ASP A 19 -14.48 7.67 8.39
C ASP A 19 -13.36 8.60 7.90
N GLU A 20 -13.56 9.27 6.76
CA GLU A 20 -12.63 10.27 6.22
C GLU A 20 -13.30 11.64 5.97
N ALA A 21 -14.57 11.78 6.38
CA ALA A 21 -15.32 13.00 6.13
C ALA A 21 -14.95 14.13 7.08
N TYR A 22 -15.01 15.36 6.56
CA TYR A 22 -14.78 16.56 7.34
C TYR A 22 -15.55 17.77 6.77
N HIS A 23 -15.72 18.76 7.64
CA HIS A 23 -16.26 20.07 7.31
C HIS A 23 -15.32 21.16 7.83
N ILE A 24 -15.05 22.17 7.04
CA ILE A 24 -14.22 23.33 7.38
C ILE A 24 -15.02 24.59 7.14
N LEU A 25 -15.11 25.46 8.14
CA LEU A 25 -15.68 26.79 8.02
C LEU A 25 -14.60 27.83 8.38
N ILE A 26 -14.20 28.66 7.40
CA ILE A 26 -13.24 29.74 7.56
C ILE A 26 -13.95 31.09 7.50
N THR A 27 -13.89 31.81 8.61
CA THR A 27 -14.50 33.14 8.76
C THR A 27 -13.46 34.17 9.18
N SER A 28 -13.83 35.45 9.20
CA SER A 28 -12.97 36.51 9.76
C SER A 28 -12.71 36.35 11.27
N LYS A 29 -13.49 35.51 11.96
CA LYS A 29 -13.37 35.28 13.42
C LYS A 29 -12.53 34.05 13.76
N GLY A 30 -12.36 33.12 12.83
CA GLY A 30 -11.64 31.87 13.08
C GLY A 30 -11.94 30.77 12.09
N VAL A 31 -11.29 29.64 12.31
CA VAL A 31 -11.47 28.40 11.56
C VAL A 31 -12.11 27.36 12.47
N ASN A 32 -13.19 26.75 12.04
CA ASN A 32 -13.78 25.58 12.68
C ASN A 32 -13.64 24.38 11.76
N ILE A 33 -13.13 23.29 12.31
CA ILE A 33 -12.96 22.01 11.60
C ILE A 33 -13.76 20.95 12.37
N GLU A 34 -14.70 20.32 11.71
CA GLU A 34 -15.43 19.16 12.21
C GLU A 34 -15.09 17.94 11.37
N ALA A 35 -14.88 16.79 12.00
CA ALA A 35 -14.64 15.53 11.32
C ALA A 35 -15.21 14.39 12.16
N THR A 36 -15.46 13.25 11.53
CA THR A 36 -16.02 12.09 12.23
C THR A 36 -14.95 11.23 12.91
N THR A 37 -13.69 11.38 12.49
CA THR A 37 -12.52 10.62 13.02
C THR A 37 -11.27 11.47 13.03
N GLN A 38 -10.21 10.97 13.68
CA GLN A 38 -8.86 11.57 13.61
C GLN A 38 -8.30 11.56 12.18
N ARG A 39 -8.67 10.57 11.36
CA ARG A 39 -8.30 10.53 9.95
C ARG A 39 -8.97 11.66 9.16
N GLY A 40 -10.25 11.91 9.40
CA GLY A 40 -10.97 13.04 8.81
C GLY A 40 -10.33 14.39 9.19
N LEU A 41 -9.96 14.59 10.47
CA LEU A 41 -9.20 15.78 10.89
C LEU A 41 -7.86 15.89 10.19
N TYR A 42 -7.13 14.79 10.04
CA TYR A 42 -5.86 14.79 9.31
C TYR A 42 -6.04 15.27 7.86
N TRP A 43 -7.06 14.77 7.13
CA TRP A 43 -7.36 15.21 5.77
C TRP A 43 -7.82 16.68 5.71
N ALA A 44 -8.58 17.12 6.68
CA ALA A 44 -8.95 18.54 6.81
C ALA A 44 -7.70 19.42 6.94
N ARG A 45 -6.73 19.03 7.76
CA ARG A 45 -5.45 19.73 7.92
C ARG A 45 -4.64 19.77 6.63
N GLN A 46 -4.66 18.68 5.81
CA GLN A 46 -4.03 18.68 4.48
C GLN A 46 -4.70 19.71 3.55
N THR A 47 -6.03 19.79 3.57
CA THR A 47 -6.78 20.80 2.82
C THR A 47 -6.43 22.21 3.31
N MET A 48 -6.41 22.45 4.62
CA MET A 48 -6.03 23.73 5.19
C MET A 48 -4.60 24.14 4.80
N ALA A 49 -3.67 23.20 4.74
CA ALA A 49 -2.29 23.46 4.33
C ALA A 49 -2.20 23.91 2.87
N GLN A 50 -3.06 23.35 2.00
CA GLN A 50 -3.10 23.71 0.57
C GLN A 50 -3.84 25.03 0.30
N LEU A 51 -4.78 25.45 1.18
CA LEU A 51 -5.49 26.71 1.06
C LEU A 51 -4.64 27.91 1.48
N LYS A 52 -3.58 27.69 2.25
CA LYS A 52 -2.70 28.78 2.69
C LYS A 52 -1.96 29.39 1.50
N THR A 53 -2.05 30.71 1.39
CA THR A 53 -1.29 31.49 0.41
C THR A 53 -0.37 32.47 1.14
N ASP A 54 0.84 32.65 0.61
CA ASP A 54 1.74 33.70 1.12
C ASP A 54 1.54 34.97 0.33
N LYS A 55 1.27 36.06 1.03
CA LYS A 55 1.23 37.39 0.44
C LYS A 55 2.09 38.34 1.25
N LYS A 56 3.26 38.68 0.73
CA LYS A 56 4.23 39.59 1.37
C LYS A 56 4.64 39.11 2.78
N GLY A 57 4.91 37.79 2.94
CA GLY A 57 5.32 37.18 4.21
C GLY A 57 4.18 36.96 5.22
N LYS A 58 2.93 37.17 4.80
CA LYS A 58 1.73 36.87 5.61
C LYS A 58 1.00 35.68 5.04
N GLN A 59 0.77 34.67 5.89
CA GLN A 59 -0.05 33.53 5.55
C GLN A 59 -1.53 33.93 5.59
N LEU A 60 -2.21 33.79 4.46
CA LEU A 60 -3.63 34.11 4.30
C LEU A 60 -4.43 32.85 4.02
N LEU A 61 -5.66 32.83 4.53
CA LEU A 61 -6.68 31.81 4.24
C LEU A 61 -7.85 32.48 3.57
N PRO A 62 -8.47 31.87 2.54
CA PRO A 62 -9.72 32.36 1.96
C PRO A 62 -10.86 32.19 2.97
N LEU A 63 -11.83 33.10 2.97
CA LEU A 63 -13.10 32.88 3.68
C LEU A 63 -13.91 31.91 2.82
N CYS A 64 -14.20 30.72 3.36
CA CYS A 64 -14.94 29.69 2.63
C CYS A 64 -15.51 28.63 3.58
N GLU A 65 -16.38 27.81 3.03
CA GLU A 65 -16.93 26.62 3.64
C GLU A 65 -16.64 25.42 2.74
N ILE A 66 -16.17 24.33 3.32
CA ILE A 66 -15.78 23.10 2.60
C ILE A 66 -16.35 21.91 3.35
N THR A 67 -17.12 21.09 2.66
CA THR A 67 -17.50 19.75 3.11
C THR A 67 -16.93 18.76 2.13
N ASP A 68 -16.15 17.77 2.62
CA ASP A 68 -15.41 16.87 1.75
C ASP A 68 -15.34 15.46 2.33
N TRP A 69 -15.31 14.49 1.45
CA TRP A 69 -15.11 13.05 1.70
C TRP A 69 -14.58 12.38 0.44
N PRO A 70 -13.94 11.20 0.55
CA PRO A 70 -13.39 10.53 -0.63
C PRO A 70 -14.49 9.91 -1.52
N ALA A 71 -14.26 9.90 -2.83
CA ALA A 71 -15.09 9.13 -3.78
C ALA A 71 -14.77 7.62 -3.72
N PHE A 72 -13.55 7.26 -3.36
CA PHE A 72 -13.06 5.88 -3.25
C PHE A 72 -12.44 5.61 -1.88
N ARG A 73 -12.72 4.44 -1.29
CA ARG A 73 -12.12 4.03 0.00
C ARG A 73 -10.63 3.82 -0.09
N ILE A 74 -10.13 3.27 -1.19
CA ILE A 74 -8.71 3.01 -1.45
C ILE A 74 -8.26 3.98 -2.55
N ARG A 75 -7.27 4.79 -2.22
CA ARG A 75 -6.56 5.67 -3.13
C ARG A 75 -5.10 5.36 -2.91
N GLY A 76 -4.57 4.48 -3.78
CA GLY A 76 -3.28 3.85 -3.56
C GLY A 76 -2.22 4.31 -4.54
N TYR A 77 -0.98 4.17 -4.09
CA TYR A 77 0.21 4.22 -4.92
C TYR A 77 1.05 2.98 -4.64
N MET A 78 1.54 2.33 -5.69
CA MET A 78 2.40 1.17 -5.61
C MET A 78 3.82 1.52 -6.03
N HIS A 79 4.79 1.09 -5.26
CA HIS A 79 6.20 1.21 -5.62
C HIS A 79 6.86 -0.16 -5.70
N ASP A 80 7.40 -0.47 -6.87
CA ASP A 80 8.15 -1.70 -7.12
C ASP A 80 9.63 -1.50 -6.75
N ILE A 81 9.93 -1.78 -5.51
CA ILE A 81 11.30 -1.72 -4.98
C ILE A 81 12.05 -3.03 -5.17
N GLY A 82 11.37 -4.10 -5.53
CA GLY A 82 11.98 -5.37 -5.94
C GLY A 82 12.91 -5.16 -7.15
N ARG A 83 12.40 -4.46 -8.18
CA ARG A 83 13.17 -4.08 -9.37
C ARG A 83 14.12 -2.92 -9.16
N SER A 84 13.73 -1.92 -8.35
CA SER A 84 14.53 -0.70 -8.14
C SER A 84 14.49 -0.26 -6.67
N TYR A 85 15.59 -0.50 -5.94
CA TYR A 85 15.69 -0.13 -4.54
C TYR A 85 15.65 1.40 -4.35
N ILE A 86 14.87 1.83 -3.38
CA ILE A 86 14.77 3.21 -2.90
C ILE A 86 15.07 3.26 -1.42
N PRO A 87 15.92 4.18 -0.93
CA PRO A 87 16.18 4.33 0.50
C PRO A 87 14.92 4.67 1.31
N VAL A 88 14.88 4.23 2.56
CA VAL A 88 13.71 4.45 3.45
C VAL A 88 13.35 5.93 3.58
N ASP A 89 14.32 6.82 3.66
CA ASP A 89 14.06 8.26 3.79
C ASP A 89 13.38 8.85 2.55
N GLU A 90 13.72 8.35 1.37
CA GLU A 90 13.04 8.74 0.13
C GLU A 90 11.62 8.17 0.07
N LEU A 91 11.39 6.92 0.51
CA LEU A 91 10.04 6.36 0.65
C LEU A 91 9.19 7.15 1.63
N LYS A 92 9.76 7.58 2.77
CA LYS A 92 9.06 8.45 3.72
C LYS A 92 8.69 9.80 3.12
N ALA A 93 9.60 10.42 2.37
CA ALA A 93 9.31 11.68 1.67
C ALA A 93 8.19 11.51 0.64
N GLU A 94 8.19 10.41 -0.12
CA GLU A 94 7.15 10.06 -1.06
C GLU A 94 5.80 9.85 -0.37
N ILE A 95 5.75 9.06 0.70
CA ILE A 95 4.53 8.80 1.48
C ILE A 95 3.97 10.10 2.09
N ALA A 96 4.84 10.96 2.64
CA ALA A 96 4.44 12.26 3.15
C ALA A 96 3.83 13.14 2.04
N MET A 97 4.43 13.14 0.84
CA MET A 97 3.89 13.85 -0.33
C MET A 97 2.54 13.25 -0.76
N LEU A 98 2.43 11.95 -0.91
CA LEU A 98 1.20 11.25 -1.29
C LEU A 98 0.06 11.59 -0.31
N SER A 99 0.34 11.59 1.00
CA SER A 99 -0.66 11.90 2.02
C SER A 99 -1.18 13.34 1.92
N ARG A 100 -0.37 14.31 1.46
CA ARG A 100 -0.85 15.69 1.19
C ARG A 100 -1.95 15.73 0.14
N PHE A 101 -1.95 14.77 -0.79
CA PHE A 101 -2.99 14.60 -1.81
C PHE A 101 -4.07 13.59 -1.40
N LYS A 102 -4.12 13.22 -0.11
CA LYS A 102 -5.10 12.30 0.47
C LYS A 102 -5.04 10.88 -0.12
N ILE A 103 -3.89 10.48 -0.65
CA ILE A 103 -3.58 9.08 -0.95
C ILE A 103 -3.45 8.36 0.40
N ASN A 104 -4.25 7.31 0.60
CA ASN A 104 -4.39 6.65 1.89
C ASN A 104 -3.84 5.22 1.92
N THR A 105 -3.21 4.78 0.84
CA THR A 105 -2.67 3.41 0.72
C THR A 105 -1.34 3.44 -0.02
N PHE A 106 -0.33 2.79 0.56
CA PHE A 106 0.97 2.57 -0.07
C PHE A 106 1.21 1.07 -0.23
N HIS A 107 1.27 0.60 -1.47
CA HIS A 107 1.54 -0.79 -1.81
C HIS A 107 3.04 -0.95 -2.05
N TRP A 108 3.68 -1.76 -1.21
CA TRP A 108 5.13 -1.93 -1.15
C TRP A 108 5.53 -3.30 -1.71
N HIS A 109 5.87 -3.34 -3.00
CA HIS A 109 6.26 -4.56 -3.71
C HIS A 109 7.72 -4.92 -3.40
N LEU A 110 7.92 -5.83 -2.44
CA LEU A 110 9.20 -6.09 -1.78
C LEU A 110 10.07 -7.13 -2.49
N THR A 111 9.48 -8.01 -3.31
CA THR A 111 10.18 -9.17 -3.87
C THR A 111 9.92 -9.30 -5.36
N GLU A 112 10.97 -9.62 -6.09
CA GLU A 112 10.95 -9.72 -7.54
C GLU A 112 12.07 -10.65 -8.06
N ASN A 113 12.05 -10.92 -9.37
CA ASN A 113 13.13 -11.66 -10.04
C ASN A 113 14.51 -11.04 -9.76
N GLN A 114 14.59 -9.71 -9.69
CA GLN A 114 15.84 -8.99 -9.53
C GLN A 114 16.40 -9.04 -8.12
N ALA A 115 15.53 -9.04 -7.10
CA ALA A 115 16.00 -9.04 -5.72
C ALA A 115 14.88 -9.33 -4.70
N TRP A 116 15.31 -9.79 -3.55
CA TRP A 116 14.53 -9.89 -2.32
C TRP A 116 14.88 -8.73 -1.40
N ARG A 117 13.93 -7.81 -1.13
CA ARG A 117 14.23 -6.54 -0.46
C ARG A 117 13.83 -6.48 1.02
N LEU A 118 13.15 -7.46 1.56
CA LEU A 118 12.88 -7.52 3.00
C LEU A 118 13.91 -8.40 3.70
N GLU A 119 14.47 -7.95 4.82
CA GLU A 119 15.35 -8.77 5.65
C GLU A 119 14.66 -10.08 6.05
N SER A 120 15.35 -11.19 5.93
CA SER A 120 14.99 -12.42 6.59
C SER A 120 16.13 -12.85 7.52
N LYS A 121 15.81 -13.00 8.80
CA LYS A 121 16.76 -13.52 9.80
C LYS A 121 16.83 -15.03 9.75
N LEU A 122 15.74 -15.69 9.35
CA LEU A 122 15.69 -17.13 9.18
C LEU A 122 16.48 -17.57 7.93
N TYR A 123 16.46 -16.77 6.88
CA TYR A 123 17.09 -17.05 5.59
C TYR A 123 17.92 -15.87 5.08
N PRO A 124 19.00 -15.47 5.80
CA PRO A 124 19.78 -14.27 5.47
C PRO A 124 20.42 -14.31 4.08
N GLN A 125 20.58 -15.51 3.50
CA GLN A 125 21.06 -15.68 2.13
C GLN A 125 20.14 -15.06 1.07
N LEU A 126 18.84 -14.83 1.34
CA LEU A 126 17.93 -14.11 0.47
C LEU A 126 18.41 -12.67 0.21
N ASN A 127 19.05 -12.05 1.21
CA ASN A 127 19.54 -10.70 1.15
C ASN A 127 21.02 -10.61 0.71
N ALA A 128 21.65 -11.74 0.40
CA ALA A 128 23.04 -11.76 -0.04
C ALA A 128 23.20 -11.05 -1.41
N PRO A 129 24.24 -10.21 -1.59
CA PRO A 129 24.46 -9.49 -2.85
C PRO A 129 24.56 -10.41 -4.07
N ALA A 130 25.04 -11.64 -3.89
CA ALA A 130 25.17 -12.64 -4.96
C ALA A 130 23.81 -13.08 -5.53
N ASN A 131 22.73 -13.01 -4.74
CA ASN A 131 21.39 -13.41 -5.12
C ASN A 131 20.55 -12.24 -5.67
N MET A 132 21.14 -11.05 -5.81
CA MET A 132 20.51 -9.86 -6.37
C MET A 132 21.13 -9.49 -7.73
N GLU A 133 20.28 -9.21 -8.71
CA GLU A 133 20.72 -8.72 -10.03
C GLU A 133 20.90 -7.20 -10.04
N ARG A 134 19.98 -6.47 -9.36
CA ARG A 134 20.00 -5.01 -9.29
C ARG A 134 20.17 -4.53 -7.84
N SER A 135 20.82 -3.40 -7.67
CA SER A 135 21.06 -2.76 -6.36
C SER A 135 21.55 -3.79 -5.33
N LYS A 136 22.64 -4.49 -5.68
CA LYS A 136 23.18 -5.62 -4.92
C LYS A 136 23.45 -5.25 -3.46
N GLY A 137 22.97 -6.07 -2.53
CA GLY A 137 23.14 -5.87 -1.08
C GLY A 137 22.23 -4.76 -0.50
N LYS A 138 21.34 -4.18 -1.31
CA LYS A 138 20.36 -3.19 -0.83
C LYS A 138 19.05 -3.89 -0.50
N TYR A 139 18.62 -3.80 0.74
CA TYR A 139 17.36 -4.33 1.25
C TYR A 139 16.95 -3.53 2.49
N TYR A 140 15.75 -3.73 2.96
CA TYR A 140 15.24 -3.10 4.18
C TYR A 140 15.38 -4.07 5.34
N THR A 141 16.01 -3.62 6.42
CA THR A 141 16.01 -4.34 7.68
C THR A 141 14.58 -4.41 8.25
N LEU A 142 14.30 -5.41 9.09
CA LEU A 142 13.00 -5.48 9.78
C LEU A 142 12.77 -4.26 10.69
N ALA A 143 13.84 -3.60 11.15
CA ALA A 143 13.73 -2.36 11.92
C ALA A 143 13.26 -1.19 11.03
N GLU A 144 13.88 -1.00 9.86
CA GLU A 144 13.47 0.01 8.88
C GLU A 144 12.05 -0.24 8.37
N ALA A 145 11.68 -1.50 8.17
CA ALA A 145 10.33 -1.87 7.73
C ALA A 145 9.27 -1.51 8.79
N ARG A 146 9.53 -1.78 10.06
CA ARG A 146 8.65 -1.36 11.17
C ARG A 146 8.55 0.16 11.28
N ASP A 147 9.66 0.85 11.14
CA ASP A 147 9.70 2.31 11.16
C ASP A 147 8.89 2.92 10.01
N LEU A 148 8.96 2.32 8.82
CA LEU A 148 8.14 2.75 7.68
C LEU A 148 6.65 2.49 7.92
N VAL A 149 6.27 1.36 8.53
CA VAL A 149 4.87 1.07 8.92
C VAL A 149 4.35 2.14 9.88
N GLU A 150 5.14 2.49 10.90
CA GLU A 150 4.75 3.51 11.86
C GLU A 150 4.66 4.90 11.23
N PHE A 151 5.59 5.24 10.35
CA PHE A 151 5.56 6.49 9.58
C PHE A 151 4.28 6.58 8.73
N CYS A 152 3.90 5.50 8.02
CA CYS A 152 2.65 5.43 7.27
C CYS A 152 1.44 5.65 8.19
N ARG A 153 1.42 5.02 9.38
CA ARG A 153 0.34 5.16 10.36
C ARG A 153 0.17 6.62 10.81
N GLN A 154 1.28 7.31 11.08
CA GLN A 154 1.27 8.74 11.46
C GLN A 154 0.73 9.65 10.35
N HIS A 155 0.87 9.24 9.08
CA HIS A 155 0.36 9.96 7.92
C HIS A 155 -1.00 9.45 7.45
N HIS A 156 -1.68 8.59 8.23
CA HIS A 156 -2.96 7.96 7.89
C HIS A 156 -2.95 7.19 6.56
N VAL A 157 -1.78 6.71 6.16
CA VAL A 157 -1.57 5.86 4.98
C VAL A 157 -1.49 4.39 5.43
N LEU A 158 -2.28 3.52 4.81
CA LEU A 158 -2.20 2.08 5.00
C LEU A 158 -1.03 1.53 4.19
N LEU A 159 -0.05 0.91 4.83
CA LEU A 159 1.00 0.16 4.13
C LEU A 159 0.53 -1.26 3.87
N ILE A 160 0.63 -1.70 2.61
CA ILE A 160 0.35 -3.07 2.16
C ILE A 160 1.67 -3.64 1.64
N PRO A 161 2.38 -4.47 2.42
CA PRO A 161 3.57 -5.17 1.93
C PRO A 161 3.16 -6.29 0.98
N GLU A 162 3.95 -6.49 -0.07
CA GLU A 162 3.81 -7.61 -0.98
C GLU A 162 5.05 -8.51 -0.95
N ILE A 163 4.79 -9.79 -0.79
CA ILE A 163 5.73 -10.88 -1.05
C ILE A 163 5.14 -11.69 -2.17
N ASP A 164 5.61 -11.45 -3.39
CA ASP A 164 5.07 -12.09 -4.58
C ASP A 164 5.43 -13.57 -4.63
N MET A 165 4.41 -14.40 -4.90
CA MET A 165 4.53 -15.86 -4.90
C MET A 165 3.41 -16.51 -5.74
N PRO A 166 3.69 -17.62 -6.43
CA PRO A 166 4.99 -18.22 -6.65
C PRO A 166 5.73 -17.64 -7.87
N GLY A 167 5.14 -16.64 -8.54
CA GLY A 167 5.75 -15.90 -9.64
C GLY A 167 6.78 -14.89 -9.18
N HIS A 168 7.43 -14.20 -10.13
CA HIS A 168 8.42 -13.16 -9.86
C HIS A 168 9.46 -13.55 -8.81
N SER A 169 9.88 -14.83 -8.82
CA SER A 169 10.59 -15.49 -7.72
C SER A 169 12.02 -15.92 -8.04
N ALA A 170 12.61 -15.42 -9.15
CA ALA A 170 13.95 -15.87 -9.52
C ALA A 170 15.03 -15.55 -8.47
N ALA A 171 14.85 -14.50 -7.64
CA ALA A 171 15.72 -14.24 -6.50
C ALA A 171 15.65 -15.37 -5.44
N PHE A 172 14.46 -15.92 -5.19
CA PHE A 172 14.27 -17.08 -4.35
C PHE A 172 14.93 -18.33 -4.94
N GLU A 173 14.71 -18.58 -6.23
CA GLU A 173 15.29 -19.74 -6.92
C GLU A 173 16.82 -19.70 -6.96
N ARG A 174 17.43 -18.52 -7.18
CA ARG A 174 18.90 -18.36 -7.09
C ARG A 174 19.42 -18.64 -5.69
N THR A 175 18.64 -18.32 -4.68
CA THR A 175 19.03 -18.53 -3.28
C THR A 175 19.00 -19.99 -2.87
N PHE A 176 17.96 -20.73 -3.26
CA PHE A 176 17.70 -22.07 -2.75
C PHE A 176 17.93 -23.20 -3.78
N GLY A 177 18.02 -22.88 -5.06
CA GLY A 177 18.19 -23.84 -6.14
C GLY A 177 16.90 -24.57 -6.57
N PHE A 178 15.74 -24.14 -6.03
CA PHE A 178 14.42 -24.69 -6.36
C PHE A 178 13.33 -23.63 -6.20
N GLY A 179 12.18 -23.85 -6.84
CA GLY A 179 11.06 -22.91 -6.80
C GLY A 179 10.17 -23.04 -5.55
N MET A 180 9.36 -22.01 -5.30
CA MET A 180 8.46 -21.91 -4.13
C MET A 180 7.39 -22.99 -4.08
N GLN A 181 6.99 -23.56 -5.24
CA GLN A 181 5.92 -24.56 -5.34
C GLN A 181 6.38 -26.00 -5.01
N THR A 182 7.66 -26.22 -4.77
CA THR A 182 8.16 -27.49 -4.23
C THR A 182 7.74 -27.65 -2.77
N ALA A 183 7.79 -28.87 -2.22
CA ALA A 183 7.48 -29.11 -0.80
C ALA A 183 8.37 -28.28 0.12
N GLU A 184 9.67 -28.22 -0.16
CA GLU A 184 10.63 -27.45 0.62
C GLU A 184 10.44 -25.94 0.40
N GLY A 185 10.19 -25.49 -0.84
CA GLY A 185 9.88 -24.09 -1.14
C GLY A 185 8.63 -23.61 -0.40
N THR A 186 7.57 -24.43 -0.40
CA THR A 186 6.33 -24.14 0.34
C THR A 186 6.59 -23.99 1.84
N ARG A 187 7.43 -24.86 2.42
CA ARG A 187 7.83 -24.77 3.84
C ARG A 187 8.58 -23.48 4.13
N ILE A 188 9.59 -23.15 3.32
CA ILE A 188 10.38 -21.92 3.44
C ILE A 188 9.49 -20.68 3.31
N MET A 189 8.55 -20.68 2.37
CA MET A 189 7.62 -19.55 2.20
C MET A 189 6.74 -19.34 3.43
N LYS A 190 6.29 -20.39 4.10
CA LYS A 190 5.55 -20.26 5.37
C LYS A 190 6.41 -19.64 6.46
N ASP A 191 7.68 -20.05 6.58
CA ASP A 191 8.60 -19.45 7.56
C ASP A 191 8.81 -17.96 7.29
N ILE A 192 9.03 -17.57 6.02
CA ILE A 192 9.20 -16.18 5.61
C ILE A 192 7.92 -15.35 5.85
N ILE A 193 6.75 -15.88 5.51
CA ILE A 193 5.46 -15.24 5.77
C ILE A 193 5.27 -15.04 7.28
N ALA A 194 5.59 -16.06 8.10
CA ALA A 194 5.51 -15.94 9.55
C ALA A 194 6.40 -14.81 10.06
N GLU A 195 7.67 -14.79 9.64
CA GLU A 195 8.62 -13.75 10.02
C GLU A 195 8.12 -12.33 9.62
N ALA A 196 7.65 -12.18 8.39
CA ALA A 196 7.12 -10.91 7.91
C ALA A 196 5.84 -10.46 8.65
N CYS A 197 4.90 -11.37 8.87
CA CYS A 197 3.66 -11.08 9.59
C CYS A 197 3.90 -10.73 11.07
N ASP A 198 4.86 -11.39 11.71
CA ASP A 198 5.24 -11.13 13.12
C ASP A 198 6.03 -9.80 13.24
N ALA A 199 6.79 -9.44 12.21
CA ALA A 199 7.56 -8.19 12.18
C ALA A 199 6.74 -6.95 11.82
N LEU A 200 5.73 -7.08 10.95
CA LEU A 200 4.98 -5.97 10.40
C LEU A 200 3.55 -5.91 10.96
N ASP A 201 3.27 -4.88 11.74
CA ASP A 201 1.92 -4.63 12.28
C ASP A 201 1.04 -3.94 11.24
N VAL A 202 0.63 -4.72 10.23
CA VAL A 202 -0.26 -4.30 9.13
C VAL A 202 -1.44 -5.27 9.01
N PRO A 203 -2.63 -4.81 8.55
CA PRO A 203 -3.80 -5.69 8.46
C PRO A 203 -3.81 -6.59 7.23
N TYR A 204 -3.00 -6.31 6.22
CA TYR A 204 -2.97 -7.02 4.94
C TYR A 204 -1.58 -7.50 4.59
N LEU A 205 -1.50 -8.65 3.92
CA LEU A 205 -0.35 -9.08 3.12
C LEU A 205 -0.82 -9.32 1.68
N HIS A 206 -0.14 -8.73 0.72
CA HIS A 206 -0.33 -9.04 -0.70
C HIS A 206 0.61 -10.18 -1.09
N ILE A 207 0.06 -11.22 -1.75
CA ILE A 207 0.80 -12.44 -2.08
C ILE A 207 1.10 -12.60 -3.58
N GLY A 208 0.89 -11.55 -4.36
CA GLY A 208 1.14 -11.59 -5.81
C GLY A 208 0.19 -12.54 -6.55
N THR A 209 0.74 -13.58 -7.14
CA THR A 209 0.11 -14.67 -7.91
C THR A 209 -0.09 -14.41 -9.41
N ASP A 210 0.50 -13.36 -9.94
CA ASP A 210 0.45 -13.06 -11.36
C ASP A 210 1.58 -13.72 -12.16
N GLU A 211 1.42 -13.71 -13.46
CA GLU A 211 2.41 -14.09 -14.49
C GLU A 211 3.17 -15.42 -14.25
N VAL A 212 2.50 -16.42 -13.68
CA VAL A 212 3.12 -17.69 -13.31
C VAL A 212 2.27 -18.90 -13.70
N GLN A 213 2.95 -20.03 -13.94
CA GLN A 213 2.31 -21.33 -14.08
C GLN A 213 2.17 -22.00 -12.71
N PHE A 214 0.96 -22.36 -12.32
CA PHE A 214 0.70 -23.06 -11.07
C PHE A 214 0.92 -24.56 -11.27
N THR A 215 2.08 -25.05 -10.83
CA THR A 215 2.45 -26.48 -10.90
C THR A 215 1.98 -27.26 -9.67
N ASN A 216 1.77 -26.56 -8.55
CA ASN A 216 1.19 -27.11 -7.32
C ASN A 216 -0.16 -26.43 -7.03
N PRO A 217 -1.30 -27.11 -7.28
CA PRO A 217 -2.62 -26.51 -7.07
C PRO A 217 -2.98 -26.24 -5.61
N GLN A 218 -2.22 -26.76 -4.66
CA GLN A 218 -2.43 -26.50 -3.23
C GLN A 218 -1.61 -25.30 -2.73
N PHE A 219 -0.62 -24.83 -3.47
CA PHE A 219 0.28 -23.77 -3.02
C PHE A 219 -0.46 -22.50 -2.63
N VAL A 220 -1.24 -21.91 -3.53
CA VAL A 220 -1.95 -20.64 -3.26
C VAL A 220 -3.00 -20.79 -2.15
N PRO A 221 -3.88 -21.83 -2.15
CA PRO A 221 -4.79 -22.05 -1.04
C PRO A 221 -4.09 -22.19 0.33
N GLU A 222 -2.96 -22.91 0.38
CA GLU A 222 -2.17 -23.06 1.60
C GLU A 222 -1.57 -21.72 2.06
N MET A 223 -1.02 -20.91 1.15
CA MET A 223 -0.46 -19.60 1.50
C MET A 223 -1.55 -18.65 2.01
N VAL A 224 -2.71 -18.61 1.37
CA VAL A 224 -3.86 -17.81 1.85
C VAL A 224 -4.29 -18.23 3.24
N ALA A 225 -4.47 -19.54 3.46
CA ALA A 225 -4.85 -20.07 4.77
C ALA A 225 -3.79 -19.76 5.83
N PHE A 226 -2.51 -19.86 5.48
CA PHE A 226 -1.41 -19.58 6.39
C PHE A 226 -1.33 -18.10 6.78
N VAL A 227 -1.41 -17.18 5.81
CA VAL A 227 -1.45 -15.72 6.08
C VAL A 227 -2.63 -15.38 6.99
N ARG A 228 -3.82 -15.94 6.73
CA ARG A 228 -5.00 -15.75 7.57
C ARG A 228 -4.81 -16.31 9.00
N SER A 229 -4.10 -17.43 9.15
CA SER A 229 -3.76 -17.97 10.48
C SER A 229 -2.84 -17.04 11.29
N LYS A 230 -2.10 -16.14 10.61
CA LYS A 230 -1.31 -15.07 11.23
C LYS A 230 -2.15 -13.79 11.52
N GLY A 231 -3.47 -13.84 11.37
CA GLY A 231 -4.38 -12.74 11.65
C GLY A 231 -4.38 -11.63 10.58
N LYS A 232 -3.78 -11.89 9.41
CA LYS A 232 -3.76 -10.92 8.30
C LYS A 232 -4.81 -11.26 7.25
N LYS A 233 -5.32 -10.26 6.57
CA LYS A 233 -6.14 -10.41 5.36
C LYS A 233 -5.23 -10.51 4.15
N VAL A 234 -5.71 -11.15 3.08
CA VAL A 234 -4.92 -11.48 1.90
C VAL A 234 -5.41 -10.72 0.68
N ILE A 235 -4.48 -10.10 -0.03
CA ILE A 235 -4.70 -9.48 -1.34
C ILE A 235 -3.86 -10.23 -2.38
N SER A 236 -4.35 -10.28 -3.62
CA SER A 236 -3.67 -10.97 -4.71
C SER A 236 -3.97 -10.31 -6.05
N TRP A 237 -3.08 -10.44 -7.02
CA TRP A 237 -3.27 -9.92 -8.37
C TRP A 237 -4.38 -10.63 -9.14
N ASN A 238 -5.02 -9.90 -10.04
CA ASN A 238 -5.97 -10.41 -11.02
C ASN A 238 -5.74 -9.70 -12.39
N PRO A 239 -5.34 -10.40 -13.46
CA PRO A 239 -5.19 -11.85 -13.58
C PRO A 239 -4.12 -12.46 -12.68
N GLY A 240 -4.39 -13.67 -12.20
CA GLY A 240 -3.54 -14.47 -11.33
C GLY A 240 -4.27 -15.76 -10.98
N TRP A 241 -4.14 -16.20 -9.74
CA TRP A 241 -4.94 -17.33 -9.25
C TRP A 241 -6.43 -17.00 -9.28
N LYS A 242 -7.25 -17.98 -9.66
CA LYS A 242 -8.71 -17.82 -9.73
C LYS A 242 -9.35 -18.19 -8.39
N TYR A 243 -9.87 -17.20 -7.71
CA TYR A 243 -10.53 -17.36 -6.43
C TYR A 243 -12.05 -17.50 -6.58
N LYS A 244 -12.67 -18.22 -5.65
CA LYS A 244 -14.10 -18.15 -5.37
C LYS A 244 -14.36 -17.17 -4.23
N LYS A 245 -15.63 -16.74 -4.10
CA LYS A 245 -16.05 -15.91 -2.97
C LYS A 245 -15.67 -16.55 -1.63
N GLY A 246 -14.99 -15.77 -0.77
CA GLY A 246 -14.52 -16.22 0.54
C GLY A 246 -13.12 -16.86 0.55
N GLU A 247 -12.57 -17.23 -0.60
CA GLU A 247 -11.21 -17.78 -0.70
C GLU A 247 -10.12 -16.72 -0.58
N ILE A 248 -10.44 -15.46 -0.90
CA ILE A 248 -9.54 -14.30 -0.79
C ILE A 248 -10.28 -13.12 -0.18
N ASP A 249 -9.58 -12.18 0.45
CA ASP A 249 -10.19 -11.00 1.05
C ASP A 249 -10.36 -9.86 0.04
N MET A 250 -9.43 -9.74 -0.92
CA MET A 250 -9.48 -8.73 -1.98
C MET A 250 -8.60 -9.15 -3.16
N THR A 251 -8.96 -8.72 -4.37
CA THR A 251 -8.10 -8.83 -5.55
C THR A 251 -7.70 -7.45 -6.06
N GLN A 252 -6.55 -7.36 -6.72
CA GLN A 252 -6.05 -6.14 -7.35
C GLN A 252 -5.95 -6.35 -8.86
N LEU A 253 -6.72 -5.56 -9.63
CA LEU A 253 -6.77 -5.67 -11.08
C LEU A 253 -5.60 -4.90 -11.68
N TRP A 254 -4.68 -5.60 -12.34
CA TRP A 254 -3.46 -4.97 -12.86
C TRP A 254 -3.40 -4.89 -14.38
N SER A 255 -4.15 -5.72 -15.10
CA SER A 255 -4.12 -5.83 -16.55
C SER A 255 -5.53 -5.63 -17.12
N TYR A 256 -5.64 -5.16 -18.36
CA TYR A 256 -6.93 -5.08 -19.10
C TYR A 256 -7.71 -6.41 -19.12
N ARG A 257 -7.04 -7.54 -18.89
CA ARG A 257 -7.66 -8.88 -18.76
C ARG A 257 -8.27 -9.11 -17.38
N GLY A 258 -7.90 -8.31 -16.38
CA GLY A 258 -8.42 -8.40 -15.02
C GLY A 258 -9.91 -8.07 -14.99
N LYS A 259 -10.68 -8.90 -14.29
CA LYS A 259 -12.13 -8.71 -14.13
C LYS A 259 -12.49 -8.86 -12.67
N ALA A 260 -13.20 -7.87 -12.16
CA ALA A 260 -13.79 -7.97 -10.82
C ALA A 260 -14.72 -9.20 -10.74
N GLN A 261 -14.62 -9.91 -9.64
CA GLN A 261 -15.40 -11.13 -9.41
C GLN A 261 -16.53 -10.82 -8.42
N PRO A 262 -17.76 -11.30 -8.67
CA PRO A 262 -18.89 -11.08 -7.78
C PRO A 262 -18.59 -11.56 -6.34
N GLY A 263 -18.77 -10.65 -5.39
CA GLY A 263 -18.57 -10.94 -3.96
C GLY A 263 -17.12 -10.98 -3.48
N ILE A 264 -16.16 -10.58 -4.33
CA ILE A 264 -14.76 -10.34 -3.95
C ILE A 264 -14.48 -8.84 -4.16
N PRO A 265 -14.14 -8.07 -3.13
CA PRO A 265 -13.69 -6.69 -3.29
C PRO A 265 -12.49 -6.59 -4.23
N ALA A 266 -12.43 -5.53 -5.03
CA ALA A 266 -11.33 -5.33 -5.95
C ALA A 266 -10.75 -3.90 -5.85
N ILE A 267 -9.43 -3.81 -5.93
CA ILE A 267 -8.71 -2.57 -6.22
C ILE A 267 -8.50 -2.54 -7.74
N ASP A 268 -8.82 -1.43 -8.38
CA ASP A 268 -8.58 -1.24 -9.81
C ASP A 268 -7.37 -0.36 -10.03
N CYS A 269 -6.30 -0.91 -10.60
CA CYS A 269 -5.10 -0.19 -11.00
C CYS A 269 -4.77 -0.40 -12.49
N ARG A 270 -5.76 -0.88 -13.27
CA ARG A 270 -5.60 -1.04 -14.70
C ARG A 270 -5.41 0.31 -15.37
N PHE A 271 -4.47 0.37 -16.33
CA PHE A 271 -4.12 1.59 -17.07
C PHE A 271 -3.50 2.73 -16.25
N HIS A 272 -3.25 2.54 -14.97
CA HIS A 272 -2.69 3.56 -14.07
C HIS A 272 -1.19 3.37 -13.79
N TYR A 273 -0.43 2.91 -14.79
CA TYR A 273 1.01 2.72 -14.67
C TYR A 273 1.74 4.03 -14.97
N ALA A 274 2.34 4.64 -13.95
CA ALA A 274 3.11 5.87 -14.09
C ALA A 274 4.49 5.69 -14.75
N ASN A 275 4.95 4.43 -14.87
CA ASN A 275 6.28 4.07 -15.41
C ASN A 275 6.24 3.47 -16.83
N HIS A 276 5.10 3.49 -17.52
CA HIS A 276 5.01 3.07 -18.91
C HIS A 276 5.73 4.05 -19.85
N TYR A 277 6.07 3.57 -21.05
CA TYR A 277 6.89 4.26 -22.04
C TYR A 277 6.33 5.61 -22.51
N ASP A 278 5.08 5.90 -22.23
CA ASP A 278 4.46 7.18 -22.51
C ASP A 278 4.69 8.14 -21.32
N ASN A 279 5.35 9.26 -21.60
CA ASN A 279 5.60 10.32 -20.60
C ASN A 279 4.32 11.05 -20.14
N TYR A 280 3.17 10.59 -20.60
CA TYR A 280 1.86 11.15 -20.27
C TYR A 280 0.98 10.06 -19.68
N ALA A 281 0.51 10.28 -18.45
CA ALA A 281 -0.65 9.55 -17.97
C ALA A 281 -1.82 9.89 -18.91
N ASP A 282 -2.47 8.89 -19.47
CA ASP A 282 -3.67 9.13 -20.26
C ASP A 282 -4.81 9.52 -19.30
N LEU A 283 -4.93 10.84 -19.07
CA LEU A 283 -5.96 11.39 -18.21
C LEU A 283 -7.39 11.15 -18.71
N VAL A 284 -7.55 10.69 -19.95
CA VAL A 284 -8.85 10.31 -20.50
C VAL A 284 -9.18 8.84 -20.17
N ALA A 285 -8.15 8.00 -20.02
CA ALA A 285 -8.31 6.61 -19.58
C ALA A 285 -8.40 6.45 -18.05
N LEU A 286 -8.01 7.49 -17.32
CA LEU A 286 -8.18 7.62 -15.88
C LEU A 286 -9.60 8.10 -15.56
#